data_7a59ebce8c9c3514a42c41c0c77bcdb0
#
_entry.id   7a59ebce8c9c3514a42c41c0c77bcdb0
#
_cell.length_a   1.000
_cell.length_b   1.000
_cell.length_c   1.000
_cell.angle_alpha   90.00
_cell.angle_beta   90.00
_cell.angle_gamma   90.00
#
_symmetry.space_group_name_H-M   'P 1'
#
loop_
_entity.id
_entity.type
_entity.pdbx_description
1 polymer ?
#
loop_
_entity_poly.entity_id
_entity_poly.type
_entity_poly.pdbx_seq_one_letter_code
_entity_poly.pdbx_strand_id
1 'polypeptide(L)'
;MIRRTSAMLLAAASLFGAVVAMAAPAQAADCTEDNVCLWSDSGHTGYLRDDYQSRDNWSIISYEYAGWRLYAGDGNPANVSSIDNWDPDTRVSVYYNSGFAGPCFKVAAYGAVTNMASITLSSGKTANDNMNSHNFTNNCNGTTYNF
;
A
#
# COMPACT_ATOMS: atom_id res chain seq x y z
N MET A 1 -48.47 68.48 13.90
CA MET A 1 -47.28 68.20 13.03
C MET A 1 -46.57 66.96 13.61
N ILE A 2 -46.78 65.80 13.02
CA ILE A 2 -46.23 64.52 13.51
C ILE A 2 -45.16 64.10 12.47
N ARG A 3 -43.89 64.11 12.86
CA ARG A 3 -42.78 63.59 12.04
C ARG A 3 -42.65 62.09 12.31
N ARG A 4 -42.85 61.29 11.29
CA ARG A 4 -42.58 59.84 11.29
C ARG A 4 -41.12 59.64 10.85
N THR A 5 -40.28 59.09 11.74
CA THR A 5 -38.96 58.61 11.41
C THR A 5 -39.02 57.14 11.05
N SER A 6 -38.68 56.84 9.75
CA SER A 6 -38.57 55.47 9.28
C SER A 6 -37.19 54.93 9.60
N ALA A 7 -37.10 53.86 10.35
CA ALA A 7 -35.89 53.10 10.62
C ALA A 7 -35.68 52.09 9.46
N MET A 8 -34.58 52.20 8.73
CA MET A 8 -34.15 51.21 7.75
C MET A 8 -33.36 50.12 8.53
N LEU A 9 -33.89 48.91 8.47
CA LEU A 9 -33.13 47.73 8.87
C LEU A 9 -32.24 47.28 7.70
N LEU A 10 -30.92 47.37 7.87
CA LEU A 10 -29.96 46.71 6.99
C LEU A 10 -29.81 45.21 7.42
N ALA A 11 -30.29 44.33 6.58
CA ALA A 11 -30.03 42.89 6.70
C ALA A 11 -28.64 42.58 6.09
N ALA A 12 -27.67 42.27 6.91
CA ALA A 12 -26.38 41.77 6.47
C ALA A 12 -26.49 40.26 6.18
N ALA A 13 -26.49 39.88 4.92
CA ALA A 13 -26.41 38.50 4.46
C ALA A 13 -24.95 38.05 4.54
N SER A 14 -24.60 37.25 5.52
CA SER A 14 -23.29 36.55 5.62
C SER A 14 -23.31 35.33 4.70
N LEU A 15 -22.63 35.45 3.57
CA LEU A 15 -22.31 34.32 2.67
C LEU A 15 -21.20 33.48 3.32
N PHE A 16 -21.57 32.37 3.99
CA PHE A 16 -20.64 31.33 4.35
C PHE A 16 -20.23 30.58 3.06
N GLY A 17 -19.09 30.94 2.50
CA GLY A 17 -18.45 30.18 1.44
C GLY A 17 -17.94 28.87 2.01
N ALA A 18 -18.60 27.75 1.70
CA ALA A 18 -18.07 26.42 1.96
C ALA A 18 -16.82 26.24 1.09
N VAL A 19 -15.64 26.27 1.72
CA VAL A 19 -14.39 25.85 1.08
C VAL A 19 -14.46 24.33 0.96
N VAL A 20 -14.84 23.84 -0.22
CA VAL A 20 -14.69 22.42 -0.56
C VAL A 20 -13.19 22.19 -0.73
N ALA A 21 -12.54 21.63 0.29
CA ALA A 21 -11.20 21.12 0.17
C ALA A 21 -11.26 19.96 -0.84
N MET A 22 -10.86 20.22 -2.09
CA MET A 22 -10.59 19.16 -3.04
C MET A 22 -9.38 18.38 -2.49
N ALA A 23 -9.63 17.18 -1.98
CA ALA A 23 -8.56 16.23 -1.74
C ALA A 23 -7.86 16.02 -3.10
N ALA A 24 -6.57 16.35 -3.18
CA ALA A 24 -5.78 16.03 -4.35
C ALA A 24 -5.91 14.51 -4.58
N PRO A 25 -6.11 14.05 -5.84
CA PRO A 25 -6.06 12.63 -6.11
C PRO A 25 -4.71 12.12 -5.60
N ALA A 26 -4.74 11.07 -4.77
CA ALA A 26 -3.53 10.35 -4.42
C ALA A 26 -2.91 9.93 -5.76
N GLN A 27 -1.77 10.53 -6.13
CA GLN A 27 -1.02 10.06 -7.29
C GLN A 27 -0.63 8.61 -6.93
N ALA A 28 -1.09 7.66 -7.76
CA ALA A 28 -0.50 6.34 -7.75
C ALA A 28 0.99 6.57 -8.01
N ALA A 29 1.84 6.32 -7.02
CA ALA A 29 3.27 6.37 -7.22
C ALA A 29 3.59 5.24 -8.19
N ASP A 30 4.29 5.56 -9.28
CA ASP A 30 4.69 4.58 -10.27
C ASP A 30 5.81 3.71 -9.66
N CYS A 31 5.71 2.40 -9.89
CA CYS A 31 6.75 1.46 -9.56
C CYS A 31 7.92 1.65 -10.51
N THR A 32 9.14 1.67 -10.00
CA THR A 32 10.35 1.83 -10.81
C THR A 32 10.76 0.50 -11.45
N GLU A 33 11.26 0.52 -12.69
CA GLU A 33 11.85 -0.65 -13.35
C GLU A 33 13.01 -1.20 -12.51
N ASP A 34 13.20 -2.51 -12.52
CA ASP A 34 14.14 -3.29 -11.68
C ASP A 34 13.77 -3.37 -10.18
N ASN A 35 12.61 -2.84 -9.77
CA ASN A 35 12.17 -2.82 -8.40
C ASN A 35 10.97 -3.75 -8.14
N VAL A 36 10.72 -4.01 -6.88
CA VAL A 36 9.45 -4.56 -6.38
C VAL A 36 8.69 -3.48 -5.63
N CYS A 37 7.43 -3.32 -5.94
CA CYS A 37 6.52 -2.41 -5.25
C CYS A 37 5.62 -3.16 -4.28
N LEU A 38 5.60 -2.68 -3.04
CA LEU A 38 4.86 -3.24 -1.93
C LEU A 38 3.84 -2.21 -1.46
N TRP A 39 2.56 -2.56 -1.46
CA TRP A 39 1.46 -1.64 -1.18
C TRP A 39 0.70 -2.06 0.09
N SER A 40 0.30 -1.08 0.90
CA SER A 40 -0.47 -1.34 2.13
C SER A 40 -1.88 -1.86 1.86
N ASP A 41 -2.46 -1.49 0.72
CA ASP A 41 -3.82 -1.87 0.39
C ASP A 41 -3.85 -2.77 -0.87
N SER A 42 -4.93 -3.51 -1.05
CA SER A 42 -5.17 -4.28 -2.28
C SER A 42 -5.38 -3.36 -3.48
N GLY A 43 -5.12 -3.87 -4.69
CA GLY A 43 -5.29 -3.11 -5.93
C GLY A 43 -4.17 -2.11 -6.19
N HIS A 44 -2.98 -2.31 -5.62
CA HIS A 44 -1.82 -1.41 -5.76
C HIS A 44 -2.15 0.03 -5.32
N THR A 45 -2.76 0.15 -4.15
CA THR A 45 -3.18 1.42 -3.55
C THR A 45 -2.65 1.58 -2.13
N GLY A 46 -2.93 2.72 -1.51
CA GLY A 46 -2.45 3.04 -0.17
C GLY A 46 -1.01 3.52 -0.16
N TYR A 47 -0.26 3.11 0.86
CA TYR A 47 1.14 3.47 1.01
C TYR A 47 2.02 2.56 0.17
N LEU A 48 3.01 3.13 -0.53
CA LEU A 48 3.95 2.42 -1.37
C LEU A 48 5.32 2.28 -0.69
N ARG A 49 5.95 1.15 -0.90
CA ARG A 49 7.40 0.97 -0.83
C ARG A 49 7.90 0.48 -2.18
N ASP A 50 8.66 1.31 -2.86
CA ASP A 50 9.41 0.98 -4.08
C ASP A 50 10.83 0.52 -3.66
N ASP A 51 11.17 -0.74 -3.87
CA ASP A 51 12.39 -1.34 -3.32
C ASP A 51 13.19 -2.12 -4.36
N TYR A 52 14.45 -1.74 -4.55
CA TYR A 52 15.41 -2.39 -5.45
C TYR A 52 16.27 -3.45 -4.76
N GLN A 53 16.07 -3.68 -3.47
CA GLN A 53 16.88 -4.58 -2.66
C GLN A 53 16.06 -5.68 -2.04
N SER A 54 16.66 -6.87 -1.87
CA SER A 54 16.12 -7.88 -0.98
C SER A 54 16.04 -7.37 0.45
N ARG A 55 14.94 -7.64 1.14
CA ARG A 55 14.71 -7.23 2.53
C ARG A 55 14.40 -8.44 3.39
N ASP A 56 15.29 -8.72 4.28
CA ASP A 56 15.20 -9.87 5.20
C ASP A 56 14.23 -9.63 6.37
N ASN A 57 13.82 -8.38 6.62
CA ASN A 57 12.93 -8.05 7.73
C ASN A 57 12.10 -6.78 7.44
N TRP A 58 10.81 -6.96 7.14
CA TRP A 58 9.89 -5.87 6.87
C TRP A 58 9.49 -5.08 8.12
N SER A 59 9.70 -5.63 9.31
CA SER A 59 9.34 -4.94 10.56
C SER A 59 10.24 -3.73 10.87
N ILE A 60 11.37 -3.60 10.19
CA ILE A 60 12.30 -2.46 10.31
C ILE A 60 12.28 -1.53 9.10
N ILE A 61 11.52 -1.87 8.05
CA ILE A 61 11.40 -1.10 6.80
C ILE A 61 10.05 -0.38 6.80
N SER A 62 10.03 0.89 6.39
CA SER A 62 8.81 1.69 6.28
C SER A 62 8.39 1.88 4.83
N TYR A 63 7.09 2.12 4.62
CA TYR A 63 6.59 2.68 3.38
C TYR A 63 7.19 4.08 3.14
N GLU A 64 7.27 4.47 1.88
CA GLU A 64 7.72 5.80 1.51
C GLU A 64 6.74 6.87 2.00
N TYR A 65 7.28 7.95 2.47
CA TYR A 65 6.50 9.10 2.97
C TYR A 65 5.49 8.77 4.10
N ALA A 66 5.61 7.58 4.72
CA ALA A 66 4.77 7.15 5.82
C ALA A 66 5.62 6.60 6.98
N GLY A 67 5.18 6.81 8.21
CA GLY A 67 5.82 6.23 9.40
C GLY A 67 5.50 4.75 9.64
N TRP A 68 4.64 4.15 8.81
CA TRP A 68 4.16 2.79 8.94
C TRP A 68 5.19 1.79 8.43
N ARG A 69 5.36 0.67 9.14
CA ARG A 69 6.21 -0.45 8.73
C ARG A 69 5.50 -1.31 7.70
N LEU A 70 6.29 -1.99 6.85
CA LEU A 70 5.76 -2.98 5.91
C LEU A 70 5.14 -4.19 6.64
N TYR A 71 5.58 -4.44 7.88
CA TYR A 71 5.04 -5.47 8.76
C TYR A 71 5.05 -4.99 10.22
N ALA A 72 3.89 -5.06 10.87
CA ALA A 72 3.68 -4.66 12.27
C ALA A 72 2.97 -5.76 13.11
N GLY A 73 3.16 -7.02 12.72
CA GLY A 73 2.52 -8.19 13.32
C GLY A 73 1.46 -8.80 12.39
N ASP A 74 1.22 -10.10 12.52
CA ASP A 74 0.28 -10.86 11.70
C ASP A 74 -1.12 -10.23 11.71
N GLY A 75 -1.70 -10.07 10.51
CA GLY A 75 -3.06 -9.54 10.34
C GLY A 75 -3.21 -8.05 10.64
N ASN A 76 -2.12 -7.30 10.77
CA ASN A 76 -2.21 -5.85 10.91
C ASN A 76 -2.62 -5.22 9.56
N PRO A 77 -3.73 -4.46 9.49
CA PRO A 77 -4.27 -3.95 8.23
C PRO A 77 -3.38 -2.91 7.54
N ALA A 78 -2.32 -2.43 8.18
CA ALA A 78 -1.32 -1.55 7.57
C ALA A 78 -0.15 -2.32 6.94
N ASN A 79 -0.12 -3.66 7.06
CA ASN A 79 0.90 -4.49 6.41
C ASN A 79 0.68 -4.57 4.89
N VAL A 80 1.62 -5.19 4.19
CA VAL A 80 1.57 -5.33 2.73
C VAL A 80 0.38 -6.21 2.31
N SER A 81 -0.46 -5.69 1.41
CA SER A 81 -1.68 -6.33 0.90
C SER A 81 -1.68 -6.55 -0.61
N SER A 82 -0.81 -5.87 -1.36
CA SER A 82 -0.56 -6.15 -2.78
C SER A 82 0.90 -5.91 -3.14
N ILE A 83 1.34 -6.52 -4.24
CA ILE A 83 2.73 -6.51 -4.70
C ILE A 83 2.80 -6.51 -6.23
N ASP A 84 3.73 -5.74 -6.76
CA ASP A 84 4.00 -5.64 -8.18
C ASP A 84 5.51 -5.77 -8.41
N ASN A 85 5.92 -6.73 -9.23
CA ASN A 85 7.32 -6.98 -9.55
C ASN A 85 7.67 -6.40 -10.91
N TRP A 86 8.36 -5.28 -10.93
CA TRP A 86 8.83 -4.58 -12.13
C TRP A 86 10.25 -4.96 -12.56
N ASP A 87 10.84 -5.98 -11.90
CA ASP A 87 12.09 -6.56 -12.39
C ASP A 87 11.79 -7.44 -13.63
N PRO A 88 12.42 -7.16 -14.78
CA PRO A 88 12.16 -7.87 -16.03
C PRO A 88 12.73 -9.29 -16.04
N ASP A 89 13.77 -9.54 -15.24
CA ASP A 89 14.59 -10.73 -15.34
C ASP A 89 14.45 -11.66 -14.15
N THR A 90 14.02 -11.12 -12.98
CA THR A 90 14.07 -11.84 -11.72
C THR A 90 12.68 -11.98 -11.09
N ARG A 91 12.39 -13.18 -10.59
CA ARG A 91 11.25 -13.40 -9.70
C ARG A 91 11.53 -12.85 -8.32
N VAL A 92 10.48 -12.36 -7.68
CA VAL A 92 10.52 -11.98 -6.27
C VAL A 92 9.90 -13.09 -5.44
N SER A 93 10.65 -13.63 -4.49
CA SER A 93 10.16 -14.57 -3.48
C SER A 93 9.77 -13.81 -2.22
N VAL A 94 8.56 -14.04 -1.72
CA VAL A 94 7.98 -13.36 -0.55
C VAL A 94 7.72 -14.39 0.54
N TYR A 95 8.19 -14.11 1.75
CA TYR A 95 8.22 -15.08 2.86
C TYR A 95 7.42 -14.59 4.06
N TYR A 96 6.80 -15.54 4.75
CA TYR A 96 6.02 -15.30 5.96
C TYR A 96 6.89 -14.79 7.13
N ASN A 97 8.07 -15.36 7.32
CA ASN A 97 8.99 -14.95 8.38
C ASN A 97 10.08 -14.01 7.86
N SER A 98 10.67 -13.24 8.76
CA SER A 98 11.96 -12.59 8.50
C SER A 98 13.05 -13.62 8.21
N GLY A 99 14.16 -13.17 7.60
CA GLY A 99 15.29 -14.02 7.24
C GLY A 99 15.00 -14.95 6.06
N PHE A 100 14.07 -14.59 5.17
CA PHE A 100 13.70 -15.40 4.00
C PHE A 100 13.25 -16.82 4.37
N ALA A 101 12.44 -16.94 5.38
CA ALA A 101 12.06 -18.22 5.97
C ALA A 101 10.54 -18.42 6.03
N GLY A 102 10.11 -19.68 6.28
CA GLY A 102 8.71 -20.05 6.42
C GLY A 102 7.97 -20.24 5.10
N PRO A 103 6.63 -20.34 5.16
CA PRO A 103 5.80 -20.40 3.97
C PRO A 103 6.02 -19.20 3.07
N CYS A 104 6.00 -19.42 1.75
CA CYS A 104 6.32 -18.38 0.78
C CYS A 104 5.55 -18.54 -0.52
N PHE A 105 5.54 -17.49 -1.33
CA PHE A 105 5.10 -17.51 -2.73
C PHE A 105 6.06 -16.69 -3.59
N LYS A 106 5.92 -16.75 -4.90
CA LYS A 106 6.74 -16.00 -5.86
C LYS A 106 5.86 -15.13 -6.73
N VAL A 107 6.38 -13.97 -7.11
CA VAL A 107 5.84 -13.11 -8.16
C VAL A 107 6.79 -13.19 -9.35
N ALA A 108 6.26 -13.47 -10.54
CA ALA A 108 7.06 -13.58 -11.76
C ALA A 108 7.72 -12.23 -12.11
N ALA A 109 8.73 -12.27 -12.97
CA ALA A 109 9.22 -11.08 -13.65
C ALA A 109 8.05 -10.37 -14.36
N TYR A 110 7.92 -9.05 -14.17
CA TYR A 110 6.76 -8.25 -14.61
C TYR A 110 5.39 -8.80 -14.15
N GLY A 111 5.36 -9.58 -13.08
CA GLY A 111 4.14 -10.12 -12.51
C GLY A 111 3.62 -9.29 -11.33
N ALA A 112 2.33 -9.41 -11.06
CA ALA A 112 1.68 -8.70 -9.98
C ALA A 112 0.79 -9.61 -9.14
N VAL A 113 0.51 -9.21 -7.91
CA VAL A 113 -0.53 -9.75 -7.05
C VAL A 113 -1.36 -8.60 -6.50
N THR A 114 -2.51 -8.35 -7.11
CA THR A 114 -3.38 -7.23 -6.76
C THR A 114 -4.07 -7.39 -5.41
N ASN A 115 -4.19 -8.63 -4.91
CA ASN A 115 -4.79 -8.92 -3.60
C ASN A 115 -4.17 -10.17 -2.98
N MET A 116 -3.31 -9.98 -1.99
CA MET A 116 -2.64 -11.07 -1.29
C MET A 116 -3.59 -11.92 -0.44
N ALA A 117 -4.83 -11.47 -0.19
CA ALA A 117 -5.84 -12.30 0.46
C ALA A 117 -6.29 -13.50 -0.39
N SER A 118 -6.07 -13.47 -1.70
CA SER A 118 -6.33 -14.60 -2.60
C SER A 118 -5.27 -15.72 -2.51
N ILE A 119 -4.14 -15.45 -1.85
CA ILE A 119 -3.05 -16.41 -1.70
C ILE A 119 -3.16 -17.13 -0.37
N THR A 120 -3.36 -18.46 -0.42
CA THR A 120 -3.27 -19.31 0.77
C THR A 120 -1.89 -19.94 0.83
N LEU A 121 -1.18 -19.69 1.93
CA LEU A 121 0.13 -20.24 2.19
C LEU A 121 0.04 -21.74 2.61
N SER A 122 1.15 -22.46 2.55
CA SER A 122 1.21 -23.86 2.98
C SER A 122 0.86 -24.08 4.46
N SER A 123 0.88 -23.00 5.27
CA SER A 123 0.43 -23.01 6.66
C SER A 123 -1.09 -22.92 6.83
N GLY A 124 -1.85 -22.68 5.74
CA GLY A 124 -3.28 -22.40 5.77
C GLY A 124 -3.65 -20.93 6.05
N LYS A 125 -2.68 -20.05 6.34
CA LYS A 125 -2.91 -18.60 6.46
C LYS A 125 -2.93 -17.94 5.08
N THR A 126 -3.59 -16.79 4.97
CA THR A 126 -3.47 -15.95 3.78
C THR A 126 -2.14 -15.20 3.79
N ALA A 127 -1.64 -14.81 2.60
CA ALA A 127 -0.46 -13.97 2.51
C ALA A 127 -0.75 -12.51 2.92
N ASN A 128 -2.00 -12.06 2.78
CA ASN A 128 -2.40 -10.71 3.14
C ASN A 128 -2.07 -10.38 4.59
N ASP A 129 -1.38 -9.27 4.81
CA ASP A 129 -0.99 -8.76 6.13
C ASP A 129 -0.10 -9.69 6.98
N ASN A 130 0.48 -10.74 6.35
CA ASN A 130 1.19 -11.78 7.08
C ASN A 130 2.64 -12.02 6.62
N MET A 131 3.09 -11.39 5.55
CA MET A 131 4.45 -11.57 5.03
C MET A 131 5.44 -10.62 5.70
N ASN A 132 6.73 -11.04 5.82
CA ASN A 132 7.72 -10.27 6.57
C ASN A 132 9.11 -10.20 5.92
N SER A 133 9.31 -10.75 4.74
CA SER A 133 10.56 -10.57 3.97
C SER A 133 10.36 -10.86 2.50
N HIS A 134 11.26 -10.31 1.66
CA HIS A 134 11.32 -10.65 0.24
C HIS A 134 12.76 -10.67 -0.27
N ASN A 135 13.00 -11.46 -1.31
CA ASN A 135 14.26 -11.41 -2.05
C ASN A 135 14.04 -11.59 -3.56
N PHE A 136 14.95 -11.02 -4.33
CA PHE A 136 15.03 -11.18 -5.78
C PHE A 136 15.71 -12.52 -6.11
N THR A 137 15.01 -13.60 -5.90
CA THR A 137 15.49 -14.97 -6.18
C THR A 137 14.34 -15.91 -6.48
N ASN A 138 14.68 -17.11 -6.94
CA ASN A 138 13.72 -18.18 -7.18
C ASN A 138 13.75 -19.27 -6.07
N ASN A 139 14.21 -18.94 -4.87
CA ASN A 139 14.49 -19.94 -3.82
C ASN A 139 13.25 -20.40 -3.05
N CYS A 140 12.11 -19.74 -3.23
CA CYS A 140 10.85 -20.15 -2.61
C CYS A 140 10.25 -21.38 -3.31
N ASN A 141 9.83 -22.39 -2.55
CA ASN A 141 9.13 -23.58 -3.08
C ASN A 141 7.61 -23.36 -3.28
N GLY A 142 7.09 -22.18 -2.97
CA GLY A 142 5.68 -21.83 -3.12
C GLY A 142 5.28 -21.58 -4.57
N THR A 143 3.98 -21.37 -4.78
CA THR A 143 3.40 -21.07 -6.10
C THR A 143 3.99 -19.79 -6.69
N THR A 144 4.12 -19.74 -8.02
CA THR A 144 4.47 -18.53 -8.77
C THR A 144 3.19 -17.89 -9.32
N TYR A 145 3.03 -16.59 -9.11
CA TYR A 145 1.93 -15.77 -9.62
C TYR A 145 2.43 -14.85 -10.75
N ASN A 146 1.64 -14.70 -11.81
CA ASN A 146 2.00 -14.01 -13.06
C ASN A 146 0.93 -13.00 -13.51
N PHE A 147 0.09 -12.54 -12.62
CA PHE A 147 -1.03 -11.67 -13.02
C PHE A 147 -0.59 -10.30 -13.47
#